data_c93dbc70c142c1953e75442a99f1368f
#
_entry.id   c93dbc70c142c1953e75442a99f1368f
#
_cell.length_a   1.000
_cell.length_b   1.000
_cell.length_c   1.000
_cell.angle_alpha   90.00
_cell.angle_beta   90.00
_cell.angle_gamma   90.00
#
_symmetry.space_group_name_H-M   'P 1'
#
loop_
_entity.id
_entity.type
_entity.pdbx_description
1 polymer ?
#
loop_
_entity_poly.entity_id
_entity_poly.type
_entity_poly.pdbx_seq_one_letter_code
_entity_poly.pdbx_strand_id
1 'polypeptide(L)'
;MAGLGIDIGTANTVVCHQRRGVVLDEPSVMVVPASGARSRRVRPLLVGNDARDLVGRCPVGLTTMRPLHDGVIVDLEAARGFLVGVMSKVAVPGWQRVRPRAVIEVPAGATALERRALLEVAAEAGIHKPSLIPEPIAGAVGCGLDPLEPRAHMVMDVGGGTSEVTAFCYGGLLAHRSSRIAGDELTLALHRYLRAEHQLLVGELSVEALKCRVDLDEGLSSVVQGVDLATGRPRLVTLESEEVLEALRPTVDAILAALAGALDDLPPQAAEDILTDGVMLFGGSTQLRGFAKLVESAFAFPVRMSARPLTCVAEGAARCLSDRDVVHAYEDSFVDAM
;
A
#
# COMPACT_ATOMS: atom_id res chain seq x y z
N MET A 1 -6.10 2.00 27.81
CA MET A 1 -6.33 3.12 26.88
C MET A 1 -6.47 2.50 25.51
N ALA A 2 -7.47 2.88 24.73
CA ALA A 2 -7.57 2.42 23.35
C ALA A 2 -6.48 3.09 22.51
N GLY A 3 -5.91 2.36 21.58
CA GLY A 3 -4.83 2.84 20.72
C GLY A 3 -5.23 2.84 19.26
N LEU A 4 -4.26 3.10 18.39
CA LEU A 4 -4.41 3.21 16.96
C LEU A 4 -3.58 2.13 16.26
N GLY A 5 -4.13 1.51 15.22
CA GLY A 5 -3.38 0.83 14.18
C GLY A 5 -3.22 1.80 13.03
N ILE A 6 -2.01 1.94 12.52
CA ILE A 6 -1.72 2.92 11.47
C ILE A 6 -0.99 2.20 10.35
N ASP A 7 -1.52 2.34 9.15
CA ASP A 7 -0.93 1.95 7.89
C ASP A 7 -0.62 3.24 7.12
N ILE A 8 0.67 3.46 6.83
CA ILE A 8 1.15 4.62 6.08
C ILE A 8 1.66 4.14 4.72
N GLY A 9 0.73 3.73 3.87
CA GLY A 9 1.07 3.23 2.55
C GLY A 9 1.46 4.31 1.54
N THR A 10 2.07 3.90 0.43
CA THR A 10 2.46 4.79 -0.68
C THR A 10 1.26 5.51 -1.30
N ALA A 11 0.15 4.79 -1.50
CA ALA A 11 -1.06 5.34 -2.14
C ALA A 11 -2.05 5.92 -1.12
N ASN A 12 -2.31 5.21 -0.03
CA ASN A 12 -3.29 5.56 0.99
C ASN A 12 -2.70 5.42 2.38
N THR A 13 -3.22 6.23 3.31
CA THR A 13 -2.95 6.12 4.74
C THR A 13 -4.24 5.78 5.45
N VAL A 14 -4.22 4.71 6.25
CA VAL A 14 -5.38 4.24 7.02
C VAL A 14 -5.07 4.30 8.51
N VAL A 15 -5.99 4.84 9.27
CA VAL A 15 -5.92 4.83 10.74
C VAL A 15 -7.12 4.12 11.30
N CYS A 16 -6.88 3.06 12.04
CA CYS A 16 -7.90 2.27 12.71
C CYS A 16 -7.82 2.48 14.24
N HIS A 17 -8.92 2.86 14.84
CA HIS A 17 -9.03 2.96 16.29
C HIS A 17 -9.53 1.63 16.86
N GLN A 18 -8.82 1.05 17.80
CA GLN A 18 -9.04 -0.27 18.39
C GLN A 18 -10.52 -0.61 18.76
N ARG A 19 -11.34 0.40 19.10
CA ARG A 19 -12.74 0.21 19.48
C ARG A 19 -13.76 0.80 18.53
N ARG A 20 -13.32 1.67 17.60
CA ARG A 20 -14.22 2.43 16.71
C ARG A 20 -14.10 2.00 15.26
N GLY A 21 -13.15 1.10 14.96
CA GLY A 21 -12.82 0.74 13.59
C GLY A 21 -12.03 1.83 12.87
N VAL A 22 -12.08 1.82 11.55
CA VAL A 22 -11.40 2.80 10.71
C VAL A 22 -11.93 4.20 10.99
N VAL A 23 -11.02 5.12 11.32
CA VAL A 23 -11.32 6.53 11.65
C VAL A 23 -10.73 7.50 10.63
N LEU A 24 -9.84 7.03 9.77
CA LEU A 24 -9.32 7.75 8.62
C LEU A 24 -8.90 6.73 7.54
N ASP A 25 -9.27 7.00 6.30
CA ASP A 25 -8.84 6.31 5.08
C ASP A 25 -8.75 7.36 3.99
N GLU A 26 -7.52 7.85 3.74
CA GLU A 26 -7.29 8.96 2.84
C GLU A 26 -6.01 8.76 2.01
N PRO A 27 -5.92 9.35 0.82
CA PRO A 27 -4.72 9.29 -0.01
C PRO A 27 -3.47 9.82 0.70
N SER A 28 -2.33 9.17 0.50
CA SER A 28 -1.02 9.61 1.02
C SER A 28 -0.44 10.74 0.16
N VAL A 29 -1.13 11.87 0.13
CA VAL A 29 -0.75 13.06 -0.64
C VAL A 29 -0.94 14.33 0.19
N MET A 30 -0.09 15.31 -0.04
CA MET A 30 -0.21 16.64 0.57
C MET A 30 0.08 17.75 -0.42
N VAL A 31 -0.45 18.94 -0.13
CA VAL A 31 -0.14 20.18 -0.84
C VAL A 31 0.77 21.03 0.02
N VAL A 32 1.85 21.48 -0.57
CA VAL A 32 2.84 22.36 0.07
C VAL A 32 3.14 23.56 -0.81
N PRO A 33 3.61 24.69 -0.24
CA PRO A 33 4.19 25.78 -1.04
C PRO A 33 5.38 25.25 -1.84
N ALA A 34 5.49 25.60 -3.12
CA ALA A 34 6.58 25.16 -3.99
C ALA A 34 7.97 25.58 -3.44
N SER A 35 8.05 26.72 -2.74
CA SER A 35 9.25 27.17 -2.03
C SER A 35 9.50 26.41 -0.73
N GLY A 36 8.48 25.82 -0.15
CA GLY A 36 8.53 25.06 1.11
C GLY A 36 8.91 23.59 0.94
N ALA A 37 8.82 23.05 -0.27
CA ALA A 37 9.18 21.67 -0.57
C ALA A 37 10.68 21.35 -0.32
N ARG A 38 11.52 22.37 -0.15
CA ARG A 38 12.96 22.26 0.20
C ARG A 38 13.27 22.83 1.59
N SER A 39 12.27 23.07 2.41
CA SER A 39 12.43 23.67 3.75
C SER A 39 12.80 22.62 4.80
N ARG A 40 13.59 23.04 5.80
CA ARG A 40 13.89 22.22 6.98
C ARG A 40 12.64 21.78 7.79
N ARG A 41 11.47 22.38 7.56
CA ARG A 41 10.18 21.96 8.14
C ARG A 41 9.10 22.08 7.08
N VAL A 42 8.73 20.95 6.52
CA VAL A 42 7.60 20.88 5.60
C VAL A 42 6.30 21.02 6.40
N ARG A 43 5.52 22.04 6.08
CA ARG A 43 4.18 22.25 6.64
C ARG A 43 3.16 22.12 5.54
N PRO A 44 2.40 21.03 5.50
CA PRO A 44 1.35 20.87 4.49
C PRO A 44 0.24 21.90 4.73
N LEU A 45 -0.28 22.45 3.64
CA LEU A 45 -1.49 23.27 3.63
C LEU A 45 -2.72 22.37 3.64
N LEU A 46 -2.67 21.26 2.93
CA LEU A 46 -3.73 20.25 2.81
C LEU A 46 -3.09 18.87 2.85
N VAL A 47 -3.83 17.88 3.37
CA VAL A 47 -3.44 16.46 3.37
C VAL A 47 -4.62 15.58 3.00
N GLY A 48 -4.33 14.41 2.41
CA GLY A 48 -5.33 13.39 2.11
C GLY A 48 -6.30 13.82 1.01
N ASN A 49 -7.59 13.62 1.25
CA ASN A 49 -8.64 13.92 0.27
C ASN A 49 -8.63 15.38 -0.18
N ASP A 50 -8.40 16.32 0.74
CA ASP A 50 -8.36 17.76 0.42
C ASP A 50 -7.17 18.10 -0.51
N ALA A 51 -6.07 17.35 -0.41
CA ALA A 51 -4.90 17.53 -1.26
C ALA A 51 -5.07 16.82 -2.62
N ARG A 52 -5.76 15.67 -2.65
CA ARG A 52 -5.96 14.85 -3.86
C ARG A 52 -6.58 15.63 -5.01
N ASP A 53 -7.56 16.48 -4.71
CA ASP A 53 -8.28 17.25 -5.73
C ASP A 53 -7.38 18.25 -6.47
N LEU A 54 -6.22 18.57 -5.90
CA LEU A 54 -5.22 19.46 -6.50
C LEU A 54 -4.11 18.71 -7.26
N VAL A 55 -4.10 17.38 -7.28
CA VAL A 55 -3.12 16.60 -8.07
C VAL A 55 -3.29 16.93 -9.55
N GLY A 56 -2.21 17.39 -10.17
CA GLY A 56 -2.21 17.84 -11.57
C GLY A 56 -2.94 19.17 -11.84
N ARG A 57 -3.41 19.88 -10.79
CA ARG A 57 -4.18 21.13 -10.90
C ARG A 57 -3.67 22.22 -9.95
N CYS A 58 -2.50 22.04 -9.35
CA CYS A 58 -1.96 23.05 -8.45
C CYS A 58 -1.78 24.41 -9.13
N PRO A 59 -2.24 25.50 -8.52
CA PRO A 59 -1.93 26.85 -8.99
C PRO A 59 -0.44 27.17 -8.79
N VAL A 60 0.01 28.20 -9.47
CA VAL A 60 1.41 28.68 -9.36
C VAL A 60 1.75 28.95 -7.87
N GLY A 61 2.90 28.44 -7.44
CA GLY A 61 3.37 28.57 -6.06
C GLY A 61 2.96 27.44 -5.12
N LEU A 62 2.14 26.48 -5.57
CA LEU A 62 1.81 25.27 -4.84
C LEU A 62 2.28 24.04 -5.61
N THR A 63 2.51 22.94 -4.86
CA THR A 63 2.80 21.63 -5.46
C THR A 63 2.21 20.52 -4.59
N THR A 64 1.82 19.43 -5.23
CA THR A 64 1.50 18.18 -4.53
C THR A 64 2.75 17.36 -4.34
N MET A 65 2.84 16.65 -3.22
CA MET A 65 3.88 15.64 -3.00
C MET A 65 3.33 14.46 -2.20
N ARG A 66 3.95 13.29 -2.42
CA ARG A 66 3.71 12.07 -1.64
C ARG A 66 4.85 11.93 -0.62
N PRO A 67 4.56 11.63 0.65
CA PRO A 67 5.58 11.50 1.71
C PRO A 67 6.38 10.19 1.60
N LEU A 68 5.77 9.15 1.01
CA LEU A 68 6.37 7.85 0.76
C LEU A 68 6.43 7.56 -0.74
N HIS A 69 7.42 6.78 -1.13
CA HIS A 69 7.55 6.21 -2.48
C HIS A 69 8.04 4.77 -2.33
N ASP A 70 7.43 3.83 -3.05
CA ASP A 70 7.75 2.40 -2.98
C ASP A 70 7.84 1.85 -1.55
N GLY A 71 6.89 2.21 -0.70
CA GLY A 71 6.80 1.76 0.68
C GLY A 71 7.81 2.41 1.65
N VAL A 72 8.68 3.32 1.18
CA VAL A 72 9.70 3.94 2.03
C VAL A 72 9.56 5.46 2.13
N ILE A 73 10.03 6.01 3.26
CA ILE A 73 10.11 7.45 3.46
C ILE A 73 11.24 8.01 2.60
N VAL A 74 10.92 8.83 1.61
CA VAL A 74 11.90 9.50 0.76
C VAL A 74 12.36 10.85 1.31
N ASP A 75 11.52 11.50 2.11
CA ASP A 75 11.80 12.77 2.77
C ASP A 75 11.21 12.76 4.17
N LEU A 76 12.08 12.74 5.18
CA LEU A 76 11.71 12.64 6.59
C LEU A 76 10.84 13.83 7.05
N GLU A 77 11.16 15.04 6.59
CA GLU A 77 10.41 16.24 6.93
C GLU A 77 9.02 16.27 6.28
N ALA A 78 8.94 15.75 5.05
CA ALA A 78 7.69 15.57 4.35
C ALA A 78 6.79 14.54 5.07
N ALA A 79 7.35 13.37 5.40
CA ALA A 79 6.65 12.31 6.11
C ALA A 79 6.15 12.79 7.49
N ARG A 80 6.99 13.54 8.22
CA ARG A 80 6.61 14.17 9.49
C ARG A 80 5.45 15.15 9.32
N GLY A 81 5.59 16.07 8.37
CA GLY A 81 4.55 17.07 8.10
C GLY A 81 3.23 16.41 7.74
N PHE A 82 3.28 15.39 6.90
CA PHE A 82 2.12 14.60 6.50
C PHE A 82 1.47 13.89 7.69
N LEU A 83 2.24 13.14 8.48
CA LEU A 83 1.70 12.39 9.63
C LEU A 83 1.10 13.33 10.70
N VAL A 84 1.72 14.48 10.95
CA VAL A 84 1.14 15.52 11.80
C VAL A 84 -0.21 16.00 11.25
N GLY A 85 -0.29 16.23 9.93
CA GLY A 85 -1.53 16.60 9.25
C GLY A 85 -2.61 15.53 9.39
N VAL A 86 -2.27 14.26 9.13
CA VAL A 86 -3.14 13.09 9.29
C VAL A 86 -3.65 12.99 10.74
N MET A 87 -2.76 13.03 11.71
CA MET A 87 -3.12 12.92 13.12
C MET A 87 -4.03 14.08 13.58
N SER A 88 -3.95 15.24 12.97
CA SER A 88 -4.86 16.36 13.25
C SER A 88 -6.30 16.11 12.78
N LYS A 89 -6.48 15.27 11.74
CA LYS A 89 -7.79 14.87 11.20
C LYS A 89 -8.40 13.70 11.99
N VAL A 90 -7.58 12.89 12.65
CA VAL A 90 -8.06 11.72 13.39
C VAL A 90 -8.94 12.13 14.55
N ALA A 91 -10.23 11.79 14.49
CA ALA A 91 -11.23 12.13 15.49
C ALA A 91 -11.15 11.20 16.71
N VAL A 92 -10.15 11.37 17.57
CA VAL A 92 -10.06 10.69 18.88
C VAL A 92 -10.70 11.53 19.99
N PRO A 93 -11.34 10.92 21.01
CA PRO A 93 -11.83 11.64 22.17
C PRO A 93 -10.74 12.48 22.84
N GLY A 94 -11.12 13.63 23.42
CA GLY A 94 -10.18 14.65 23.91
C GLY A 94 -9.08 14.16 24.86
N TRP A 95 -9.39 13.20 25.73
CA TRP A 95 -8.42 12.58 26.65
C TRP A 95 -7.45 11.60 25.95
N GLN A 96 -7.81 11.06 24.76
CA GLN A 96 -6.97 10.21 23.92
C GLN A 96 -6.11 11.03 22.96
N ARG A 97 -6.44 12.31 22.72
CA ARG A 97 -5.61 13.23 21.92
C ARG A 97 -4.27 13.53 22.58
N VAL A 98 -4.18 13.35 23.90
CA VAL A 98 -2.94 13.59 24.65
C VAL A 98 -2.12 12.31 24.61
N ARG A 99 -1.48 12.04 23.47
CA ARG A 99 -0.53 10.94 23.22
C ARG A 99 -1.19 9.55 23.08
N PRO A 100 -1.87 9.26 21.96
CA PRO A 100 -2.37 7.93 21.67
C PRO A 100 -1.19 6.94 21.56
N ARG A 101 -1.42 5.70 21.98
CA ARG A 101 -0.52 4.58 21.65
C ARG A 101 -0.85 4.09 20.24
N ALA A 102 0.14 3.65 19.48
CA ALA A 102 -0.09 3.05 18.17
C ALA A 102 0.81 1.85 17.92
N VAL A 103 0.29 0.91 17.13
CA VAL A 103 1.07 -0.04 16.35
C VAL A 103 1.04 0.47 14.92
N ILE A 104 2.21 0.63 14.32
CA ILE A 104 2.39 1.14 12.96
C ILE A 104 2.98 -0.01 12.14
N GLU A 105 2.38 -0.27 10.99
CA GLU A 105 2.95 -1.21 10.05
C GLU A 105 4.23 -0.65 9.41
N VAL A 106 5.04 -1.54 8.90
CA VAL A 106 6.23 -1.23 8.11
C VAL A 106 6.53 -2.42 7.19
N PRO A 107 7.01 -2.19 5.96
CA PRO A 107 7.39 -3.29 5.08
C PRO A 107 8.33 -4.29 5.77
N ALA A 108 8.12 -5.59 5.55
CA ALA A 108 8.93 -6.61 6.21
C ALA A 108 10.43 -6.49 5.87
N GLY A 109 10.75 -5.99 4.67
CA GLY A 109 12.12 -5.70 4.22
C GLY A 109 12.67 -4.34 4.66
N ALA A 110 11.99 -3.60 5.56
CA ALA A 110 12.46 -2.28 5.98
C ALA A 110 13.75 -2.37 6.79
N THR A 111 14.73 -1.55 6.43
CA THR A 111 16.02 -1.45 7.12
C THR A 111 15.87 -0.91 8.55
N ALA A 112 16.85 -1.18 9.41
CA ALA A 112 16.88 -0.64 10.77
C ALA A 112 16.82 0.91 10.78
N LEU A 113 17.39 1.56 9.76
CA LEU A 113 17.35 3.01 9.62
C LEU A 113 15.95 3.51 9.30
N GLU A 114 15.25 2.88 8.36
CA GLU A 114 13.87 3.23 7.98
C GLU A 114 12.91 3.03 9.14
N ARG A 115 13.03 1.91 9.87
CA ARG A 115 12.24 1.64 11.08
C ARG A 115 12.44 2.72 12.14
N ARG A 116 13.70 3.10 12.38
CA ARG A 116 14.04 4.17 13.33
C ARG A 116 13.48 5.53 12.88
N ALA A 117 13.59 5.84 11.60
CA ALA A 117 13.04 7.06 11.02
C ALA A 117 11.53 7.14 11.21
N LEU A 118 10.81 6.05 10.96
CA LEU A 118 9.35 5.98 11.14
C LEU A 118 8.96 6.18 12.62
N LEU A 119 9.67 5.55 13.57
CA LEU A 119 9.44 5.74 15.00
C LEU A 119 9.67 7.20 15.44
N GLU A 120 10.69 7.86 14.91
CA GLU A 120 10.99 9.27 15.19
C GLU A 120 9.88 10.19 14.66
N VAL A 121 9.49 9.99 13.39
CA VAL A 121 8.36 10.71 12.77
C VAL A 121 7.07 10.52 13.55
N ALA A 122 6.77 9.30 13.98
CA ALA A 122 5.57 9.00 14.76
C ALA A 122 5.58 9.69 16.14
N ALA A 123 6.73 9.66 16.82
CA ALA A 123 6.88 10.32 18.12
C ALA A 123 6.70 11.85 18.00
N GLU A 124 7.26 12.47 16.96
CA GLU A 124 7.09 13.90 16.66
C GLU A 124 5.67 14.26 16.23
N ALA A 125 4.94 13.34 15.61
CA ALA A 125 3.51 13.50 15.32
C ALA A 125 2.60 13.34 16.57
N GLY A 126 3.20 13.12 17.76
CA GLY A 126 2.49 13.05 19.03
C GLY A 126 2.03 11.65 19.42
N ILE A 127 2.46 10.60 18.74
CA ILE A 127 2.19 9.21 19.08
C ILE A 127 3.09 8.80 20.26
N HIS A 128 2.48 8.22 21.30
CA HIS A 128 3.20 7.81 22.51
C HIS A 128 3.60 6.34 22.42
N LYS A 129 4.91 6.07 22.50
CA LYS A 129 5.47 4.71 22.43
C LYS A 129 4.91 3.95 21.23
N PRO A 130 5.19 4.38 19.99
CA PRO A 130 4.85 3.61 18.82
C PRO A 130 5.59 2.27 18.84
N SER A 131 4.91 1.20 18.45
CA SER A 131 5.49 -0.12 18.17
C SER A 131 5.35 -0.39 16.68
N LEU A 132 6.27 -1.15 16.11
CA LEU A 132 6.21 -1.55 14.71
C LEU A 132 5.77 -3.01 14.58
N ILE A 133 5.17 -3.33 13.45
CA ILE A 133 4.81 -4.68 13.05
C ILE A 133 5.06 -4.83 11.54
N PRO A 134 5.57 -5.97 11.04
CA PRO A 134 5.65 -6.18 9.60
C PRO A 134 4.27 -6.11 8.94
N GLU A 135 4.18 -5.35 7.84
CA GLU A 135 2.94 -5.12 7.08
C GLU A 135 2.20 -6.42 6.76
N PRO A 136 2.84 -7.50 6.21
CA PRO A 136 2.15 -8.74 5.90
C PRO A 136 1.58 -9.46 7.14
N ILE A 137 2.22 -9.30 8.31
CA ILE A 137 1.71 -9.89 9.57
C ILE A 137 0.52 -9.10 10.09
N ALA A 138 0.58 -7.77 10.03
CA ALA A 138 -0.56 -6.92 10.35
C ALA A 138 -1.76 -7.26 9.45
N GLY A 139 -1.54 -7.39 8.13
CA GLY A 139 -2.55 -7.79 7.16
C GLY A 139 -3.15 -9.17 7.47
N ALA A 140 -2.31 -10.15 7.82
CA ALA A 140 -2.74 -11.50 8.22
C ALA A 140 -3.69 -11.45 9.42
N VAL A 141 -3.30 -10.77 10.51
CA VAL A 141 -4.14 -10.55 11.70
C VAL A 141 -5.45 -9.83 11.33
N GLY A 142 -5.37 -8.86 10.44
CA GLY A 142 -6.54 -8.15 9.92
C GLY A 142 -7.51 -9.05 9.16
N CYS A 143 -6.98 -10.02 8.41
CA CYS A 143 -7.75 -11.05 7.70
C CYS A 143 -8.24 -12.19 8.61
N GLY A 144 -7.83 -12.21 9.90
CA GLY A 144 -8.26 -13.22 10.86
C GLY A 144 -7.40 -14.48 10.88
N LEU A 145 -6.18 -14.43 10.30
CA LEU A 145 -5.18 -15.48 10.45
C LEU A 145 -4.47 -15.32 11.80
N ASP A 146 -4.10 -16.44 12.41
CA ASP A 146 -3.29 -16.45 13.65
C ASP A 146 -1.82 -16.68 13.29
N PRO A 147 -0.94 -15.66 13.39
CA PRO A 147 0.45 -15.83 13.04
C PRO A 147 1.27 -16.63 14.07
N LEU A 148 0.69 -16.98 15.19
CA LEU A 148 1.32 -17.79 16.24
C LEU A 148 0.96 -19.26 16.20
N GLU A 149 0.00 -19.68 15.34
CA GLU A 149 -0.35 -21.09 15.23
C GLU A 149 0.75 -21.92 14.53
N PRO A 150 0.90 -23.21 14.86
CA PRO A 150 1.92 -24.08 14.26
C PRO A 150 1.48 -24.62 12.89
N ARG A 151 1.04 -23.73 12.02
CA ARG A 151 0.62 -23.99 10.64
C ARG A 151 1.13 -22.88 9.75
N ALA A 152 1.64 -23.25 8.58
CA ALA A 152 2.15 -22.25 7.66
C ALA A 152 1.00 -21.51 6.95
N HIS A 153 1.08 -20.20 6.93
CA HIS A 153 0.20 -19.31 6.16
C HIS A 153 1.02 -18.53 5.14
N MET A 154 0.41 -18.20 4.02
CA MET A 154 0.98 -17.29 3.04
C MET A 154 0.01 -16.15 2.75
N VAL A 155 0.54 -14.96 2.74
CA VAL A 155 -0.16 -13.74 2.35
C VAL A 155 0.55 -13.06 1.20
N MET A 156 -0.21 -12.39 0.36
CA MET A 156 0.29 -11.53 -0.70
C MET A 156 -0.40 -10.19 -0.61
N ASP A 157 0.37 -9.17 -0.31
CA ASP A 157 -0.03 -7.77 -0.35
C ASP A 157 0.38 -7.16 -1.69
N VAL A 158 -0.57 -6.57 -2.40
CA VAL A 158 -0.27 -5.77 -3.59
C VAL A 158 -0.83 -4.38 -3.38
N GLY A 159 0.03 -3.52 -2.88
CA GLY A 159 -0.27 -2.12 -2.56
C GLY A 159 -0.20 -1.18 -3.75
N GLY A 160 0.09 0.10 -3.46
CA GLY A 160 0.39 1.12 -4.48
C GLY A 160 1.83 1.02 -4.96
N GLY A 161 2.80 1.04 -4.06
CA GLY A 161 4.24 1.07 -4.39
C GLY A 161 4.96 -0.26 -4.24
N THR A 162 4.40 -1.22 -3.50
CA THR A 162 5.05 -2.50 -3.20
C THR A 162 4.13 -3.68 -3.40
N SER A 163 4.73 -4.81 -3.80
CA SER A 163 4.11 -6.14 -3.74
C SER A 163 4.95 -6.99 -2.82
N GLU A 164 4.36 -7.45 -1.71
CA GLU A 164 5.02 -8.29 -0.72
C GLU A 164 4.34 -9.65 -0.62
N VAL A 165 5.14 -10.71 -0.65
CA VAL A 165 4.67 -12.08 -0.41
C VAL A 165 5.42 -12.63 0.78
N THR A 166 4.68 -13.10 1.78
CA THR A 166 5.26 -13.59 3.02
C THR A 166 4.58 -14.86 3.47
N ALA A 167 5.38 -15.89 3.70
CA ALA A 167 4.96 -17.09 4.41
C ALA A 167 5.48 -17.04 5.84
N PHE A 168 4.65 -17.43 6.78
CA PHE A 168 4.96 -17.41 8.22
C PHE A 168 4.33 -18.59 8.94
N CYS A 169 4.90 -18.96 10.11
CA CYS A 169 4.44 -20.02 10.97
C CYS A 169 4.99 -19.79 12.38
N TYR A 170 4.16 -19.97 13.39
CA TYR A 170 4.54 -19.97 14.80
C TYR A 170 5.47 -18.80 15.21
N GLY A 171 5.10 -17.59 14.83
CA GLY A 171 5.82 -16.36 15.18
C GLY A 171 7.09 -16.09 14.38
N GLY A 172 7.36 -16.84 13.30
CA GLY A 172 8.53 -16.66 12.44
C GLY A 172 8.18 -16.55 10.95
N LEU A 173 9.05 -15.88 10.19
CA LEU A 173 8.96 -15.84 8.74
C LEU A 173 9.62 -17.08 8.14
N LEU A 174 8.96 -17.74 7.20
CA LEU A 174 9.48 -18.90 6.46
C LEU A 174 10.03 -18.50 5.09
N ALA A 175 9.34 -17.60 4.40
CA ALA A 175 9.77 -17.04 3.14
C ALA A 175 9.26 -15.60 3.03
N HIS A 176 10.03 -14.74 2.39
CA HIS A 176 9.63 -13.35 2.11
C HIS A 176 10.21 -12.90 0.78
N ARG A 177 9.37 -12.30 -0.03
CA ARG A 177 9.76 -11.60 -1.26
C ARG A 177 9.04 -10.26 -1.31
N SER A 178 9.80 -9.22 -1.62
CA SER A 178 9.28 -7.88 -1.84
C SER A 178 9.73 -7.36 -3.20
N SER A 179 8.84 -6.67 -3.87
CA SER A 179 9.10 -6.01 -5.15
C SER A 179 8.53 -4.60 -5.10
N ARG A 180 9.24 -3.65 -5.71
CA ARG A 180 8.76 -2.27 -5.92
C ARG A 180 7.95 -2.14 -7.21
N ILE A 181 7.27 -3.21 -7.59
CA ILE A 181 6.38 -3.28 -8.76
C ILE A 181 4.98 -3.59 -8.24
N ALA A 182 4.07 -2.63 -8.34
CA ALA A 182 2.73 -2.72 -7.79
C ALA A 182 1.74 -1.80 -8.54
N GLY A 183 0.77 -1.22 -7.83
CA GLY A 183 -0.29 -0.40 -8.42
C GLY A 183 0.19 0.83 -9.17
N ASP A 184 1.24 1.49 -8.69
CA ASP A 184 1.80 2.69 -9.32
C ASP A 184 2.48 2.35 -10.66
N GLU A 185 3.15 1.19 -10.76
CA GLU A 185 3.73 0.70 -12.02
C GLU A 185 2.65 0.30 -13.04
N LEU A 186 1.52 -0.25 -12.59
CA LEU A 186 0.38 -0.50 -13.47
C LEU A 186 -0.18 0.82 -14.03
N THR A 187 -0.31 1.84 -13.19
CA THR A 187 -0.74 3.19 -13.62
C THR A 187 0.28 3.80 -14.59
N LEU A 188 1.57 3.64 -14.29
CA LEU A 188 2.66 4.14 -15.13
C LEU A 188 2.72 3.41 -16.49
N ALA A 189 2.48 2.10 -16.51
CA ALA A 189 2.42 1.31 -17.74
C ALA A 189 1.30 1.84 -18.67
N LEU A 190 0.10 2.06 -18.15
CA LEU A 190 -0.99 2.66 -18.90
C LEU A 190 -0.66 4.09 -19.37
N HIS A 191 -0.04 4.89 -18.51
CA HIS A 191 0.37 6.25 -18.87
C HIS A 191 1.39 6.27 -20.02
N ARG A 192 2.38 5.37 -19.97
CA ARG A 192 3.38 5.20 -21.02
C ARG A 192 2.75 4.74 -22.32
N TYR A 193 1.85 3.75 -22.24
CA TYR A 193 1.11 3.22 -23.38
C TYR A 193 0.30 4.33 -24.09
N LEU A 194 -0.52 5.07 -23.35
CA LEU A 194 -1.31 6.16 -23.87
C LEU A 194 -0.44 7.23 -24.56
N ARG A 195 0.72 7.51 -24.00
CA ARG A 195 1.66 8.48 -24.55
C ARG A 195 2.34 7.97 -25.83
N ALA A 196 2.78 6.71 -25.84
CA ALA A 196 3.53 6.13 -26.95
C ALA A 196 2.63 5.83 -28.16
N GLU A 197 1.56 5.10 -27.96
CA GLU A 197 0.72 4.58 -29.03
C GLU A 197 -0.35 5.58 -29.48
N HIS A 198 -0.93 6.30 -28.51
CA HIS A 198 -2.02 7.24 -28.81
C HIS A 198 -1.58 8.71 -28.88
N GLN A 199 -0.29 9.01 -28.59
CA GLN A 199 0.24 10.39 -28.51
C GLN A 199 -0.63 11.28 -27.61
N LEU A 200 -1.12 10.70 -26.49
CA LEU A 200 -2.08 11.33 -25.58
C LEU A 200 -1.44 11.51 -24.20
N LEU A 201 -1.42 12.75 -23.71
CA LEU A 201 -1.04 13.06 -22.33
C LEU A 201 -2.29 13.07 -21.46
N VAL A 202 -2.38 12.14 -20.53
CA VAL A 202 -3.51 11.97 -19.60
C VAL A 202 -3.06 12.31 -18.18
N GLY A 203 -3.94 12.95 -17.40
CA GLY A 203 -3.64 13.26 -16.00
C GLY A 203 -3.58 12.00 -15.11
N GLU A 204 -2.70 12.02 -14.10
CA GLU A 204 -2.46 10.90 -13.17
C GLU A 204 -3.76 10.31 -12.59
N LEU A 205 -4.65 11.14 -12.06
CA LEU A 205 -5.93 10.69 -11.48
C LEU A 205 -6.84 10.00 -12.51
N SER A 206 -6.78 10.42 -13.77
CA SER A 206 -7.58 9.82 -14.83
C SER A 206 -7.04 8.45 -15.26
N VAL A 207 -5.72 8.29 -15.29
CA VAL A 207 -5.08 6.99 -15.59
C VAL A 207 -5.30 6.03 -14.43
N GLU A 208 -5.20 6.50 -13.18
CA GLU A 208 -5.51 5.70 -11.99
C GLU A 208 -6.97 5.24 -12.00
N ALA A 209 -7.91 6.13 -12.32
CA ALA A 209 -9.32 5.77 -12.46
C ALA A 209 -9.58 4.81 -13.62
N LEU A 210 -8.79 4.85 -14.68
CA LEU A 210 -8.83 3.87 -15.77
C LEU A 210 -8.36 2.50 -15.24
N LYS A 211 -7.18 2.44 -14.62
CA LYS A 211 -6.62 1.21 -14.02
C LYS A 211 -7.63 0.52 -13.11
N CYS A 212 -8.23 1.25 -12.17
CA CYS A 212 -9.20 0.69 -11.21
C CYS A 212 -10.46 0.06 -11.86
N ARG A 213 -10.70 0.30 -13.14
CA ARG A 213 -11.83 -0.29 -13.88
C ARG A 213 -11.45 -1.46 -14.77
N VAL A 214 -10.16 -1.67 -14.98
CA VAL A 214 -9.66 -2.78 -15.83
C VAL A 214 -10.09 -4.12 -15.24
N ASP A 215 -10.51 -5.02 -16.11
CA ASP A 215 -10.66 -6.44 -15.82
C ASP A 215 -9.48 -7.18 -16.47
N LEU A 216 -8.67 -7.86 -15.68
CA LEU A 216 -7.47 -8.56 -16.16
C LEU A 216 -7.79 -9.85 -16.95
N ASP A 217 -9.04 -10.31 -16.94
CA ASP A 217 -9.52 -11.45 -17.69
C ASP A 217 -10.17 -11.02 -19.02
N GLU A 218 -11.01 -9.97 -18.97
CA GLU A 218 -11.84 -9.51 -20.09
C GLU A 218 -11.33 -8.20 -20.72
N GLY A 219 -10.45 -7.47 -20.02
CA GLY A 219 -10.00 -6.15 -20.42
C GLY A 219 -11.02 -5.04 -20.14
N LEU A 220 -10.87 -3.92 -20.79
CA LEU A 220 -11.79 -2.79 -20.68
C LEU A 220 -11.75 -1.93 -21.94
N SER A 221 -12.83 -1.93 -22.71
CA SER A 221 -13.03 -0.88 -23.72
C SER A 221 -13.46 0.41 -23.02
N SER A 222 -12.72 1.49 -23.18
CA SER A 222 -12.96 2.75 -22.48
C SER A 222 -12.60 3.95 -23.32
N VAL A 223 -13.32 5.06 -23.09
CA VAL A 223 -12.95 6.36 -23.65
C VAL A 223 -12.13 7.14 -22.65
N VAL A 224 -10.96 7.60 -23.07
CA VAL A 224 -10.01 8.37 -22.25
C VAL A 224 -9.84 9.76 -22.84
N GLN A 225 -9.79 10.76 -21.95
CA GLN A 225 -9.57 12.15 -22.29
C GLN A 225 -8.16 12.57 -21.95
N GLY A 226 -7.53 13.35 -22.82
CA GLY A 226 -6.20 13.89 -22.58
C GLY A 226 -5.87 15.04 -23.52
N VAL A 227 -4.61 15.44 -23.49
CA VAL A 227 -4.06 16.45 -24.40
C VAL A 227 -3.30 15.73 -25.50
N ASP A 228 -3.67 15.98 -26.74
CA ASP A 228 -2.97 15.53 -27.93
C ASP A 228 -1.58 16.16 -27.98
N LEU A 229 -0.54 15.33 -28.03
CA LEU A 229 0.87 15.81 -27.96
C LEU A 229 1.30 16.56 -29.21
N ALA A 230 0.67 16.30 -30.38
CA ALA A 230 1.03 16.99 -31.63
C ALA A 230 0.39 18.39 -31.73
N THR A 231 -0.86 18.51 -31.25
CA THR A 231 -1.64 19.73 -31.41
C THR A 231 -1.74 20.58 -30.15
N GLY A 232 -1.46 20.02 -28.98
CA GLY A 232 -1.67 20.64 -27.67
C GLY A 232 -3.14 20.82 -27.29
N ARG A 233 -4.06 20.18 -28.00
CA ARG A 233 -5.53 20.35 -27.80
C ARG A 233 -6.12 19.15 -27.07
N PRO A 234 -7.23 19.35 -26.33
CA PRO A 234 -8.00 18.23 -25.77
C PRO A 234 -8.44 17.25 -26.87
N ARG A 235 -8.28 15.95 -26.60
CA ARG A 235 -8.69 14.85 -27.49
C ARG A 235 -9.27 13.69 -26.69
N LEU A 236 -10.20 12.98 -27.31
CA LEU A 236 -10.75 11.71 -26.84
C LEU A 236 -10.10 10.56 -27.63
N VAL A 237 -9.79 9.47 -26.94
CA VAL A 237 -9.32 8.22 -27.53
C VAL A 237 -10.15 7.09 -26.98
N THR A 238 -10.59 6.18 -27.85
CA THR A 238 -11.17 4.90 -27.45
C THR A 238 -10.06 3.89 -27.33
N LEU A 239 -10.02 3.17 -26.21
CA LEU A 239 -9.11 2.08 -25.95
C LEU A 239 -9.85 0.77 -26.13
N GLU A 240 -9.22 -0.20 -26.78
CA GLU A 240 -9.73 -1.56 -26.90
C GLU A 240 -9.21 -2.42 -25.71
N SER A 241 -9.98 -3.45 -25.36
CA SER A 241 -9.65 -4.32 -24.22
C SER A 241 -8.29 -4.97 -24.34
N GLU A 242 -7.97 -5.50 -25.51
CA GLU A 242 -6.75 -6.24 -25.77
C GLU A 242 -5.50 -5.36 -25.58
N GLU A 243 -5.53 -4.12 -26.07
CA GLU A 243 -4.38 -3.20 -25.95
C GLU A 243 -4.12 -2.80 -24.51
N VAL A 244 -5.17 -2.64 -23.69
CA VAL A 244 -5.04 -2.33 -22.26
C VAL A 244 -4.41 -3.51 -21.51
N LEU A 245 -4.85 -4.74 -21.79
CA LEU A 245 -4.28 -5.96 -21.22
C LEU A 245 -2.81 -6.14 -21.62
N GLU A 246 -2.48 -5.93 -22.89
CA GLU A 246 -1.10 -6.02 -23.39
C GLU A 246 -0.19 -5.00 -22.70
N ALA A 247 -0.66 -3.78 -22.50
CA ALA A 247 0.08 -2.73 -21.78
C ALA A 247 0.37 -3.09 -20.32
N LEU A 248 -0.53 -3.81 -19.64
CA LEU A 248 -0.39 -4.18 -18.23
C LEU A 248 0.35 -5.49 -18.00
N ARG A 249 0.34 -6.41 -18.96
CA ARG A 249 0.88 -7.77 -18.84
C ARG A 249 2.28 -7.83 -18.24
N PRO A 250 3.29 -7.05 -18.70
CA PRO A 250 4.65 -7.14 -18.15
C PRO A 250 4.71 -6.80 -16.67
N THR A 251 3.89 -5.85 -16.22
CA THR A 251 3.83 -5.44 -14.82
C THR A 251 3.12 -6.49 -13.97
N VAL A 252 2.02 -7.06 -14.46
CA VAL A 252 1.31 -8.16 -13.79
C VAL A 252 2.20 -9.38 -13.66
N ASP A 253 2.92 -9.78 -14.73
CA ASP A 253 3.85 -10.91 -14.69
C ASP A 253 4.97 -10.69 -13.67
N ALA A 254 5.47 -9.46 -13.54
CA ALA A 254 6.48 -9.12 -12.54
C ALA A 254 5.93 -9.19 -11.09
N ILE A 255 4.66 -8.82 -10.88
CA ILE A 255 3.97 -8.99 -9.58
C ILE A 255 3.85 -10.49 -9.24
N LEU A 256 3.44 -11.32 -10.21
CA LEU A 256 3.31 -12.77 -10.01
C LEU A 256 4.66 -13.45 -9.79
N ALA A 257 5.75 -12.93 -10.36
CA ALA A 257 7.10 -13.44 -10.13
C ALA A 257 7.54 -13.36 -8.67
N ALA A 258 7.06 -12.35 -7.90
CA ALA A 258 7.32 -12.27 -6.47
C ALA A 258 6.68 -13.45 -5.71
N LEU A 259 5.45 -13.85 -6.10
CA LEU A 259 4.78 -15.01 -5.52
C LEU A 259 5.51 -16.31 -5.87
N ALA A 260 5.91 -16.49 -7.14
CA ALA A 260 6.70 -17.64 -7.57
C ALA A 260 8.00 -17.78 -6.74
N GLY A 261 8.75 -16.68 -6.61
CA GLY A 261 9.99 -16.69 -5.83
C GLY A 261 9.79 -16.99 -4.35
N ALA A 262 8.67 -16.57 -3.74
CA ALA A 262 8.37 -16.91 -2.36
C ALA A 262 8.00 -18.39 -2.18
N LEU A 263 7.31 -18.98 -3.17
CA LEU A 263 6.98 -20.40 -3.17
C LEU A 263 8.24 -21.28 -3.31
N ASP A 264 9.21 -20.86 -4.11
CA ASP A 264 10.48 -21.58 -4.30
C ASP A 264 11.32 -21.67 -3.01
N ASP A 265 11.13 -20.72 -2.08
CA ASP A 265 11.85 -20.68 -0.81
C ASP A 265 11.18 -21.48 0.31
N LEU A 266 9.99 -22.05 0.09
CA LEU A 266 9.23 -22.73 1.14
C LEU A 266 9.86 -24.07 1.54
N PRO A 267 9.92 -24.38 2.86
CA PRO A 267 10.13 -25.74 3.30
C PRO A 267 9.01 -26.68 2.82
N PRO A 268 9.30 -27.95 2.51
CA PRO A 268 8.29 -28.88 1.93
C PRO A 268 6.99 -28.98 2.74
N GLN A 269 7.07 -29.01 4.08
CA GLN A 269 5.89 -29.11 4.93
C GLN A 269 5.04 -27.83 4.87
N ALA A 270 5.68 -26.67 4.81
CA ALA A 270 4.95 -25.40 4.63
C ALA A 270 4.26 -25.34 3.26
N ALA A 271 4.89 -25.87 2.23
CA ALA A 271 4.29 -25.95 0.89
C ALA A 271 3.01 -26.79 0.88
N GLU A 272 2.94 -27.89 1.65
CA GLU A 272 1.71 -28.70 1.79
C GLU A 272 0.57 -27.90 2.44
N ASP A 273 0.89 -27.11 3.49
CA ASP A 273 -0.10 -26.24 4.12
C ASP A 273 -0.64 -25.20 3.13
N ILE A 274 0.25 -24.55 2.35
CA ILE A 274 -0.15 -23.55 1.37
C ILE A 274 -0.95 -24.14 0.21
N LEU A 275 -0.60 -25.34 -0.26
CA LEU A 275 -1.42 -26.06 -1.27
C LEU A 275 -2.83 -26.34 -0.78
N THR A 276 -3.00 -26.54 0.52
CA THR A 276 -4.29 -26.85 1.14
C THR A 276 -5.11 -25.59 1.43
N ASP A 277 -4.49 -24.60 2.09
CA ASP A 277 -5.17 -23.41 2.61
C ASP A 277 -5.12 -22.23 1.64
N GLY A 278 -4.19 -22.28 0.69
CA GLY A 278 -4.00 -21.25 -0.32
C GLY A 278 -3.32 -19.98 0.20
N VAL A 279 -3.42 -18.95 -0.61
CA VAL A 279 -2.83 -17.62 -0.35
C VAL A 279 -3.94 -16.62 -0.04
N MET A 280 -3.73 -15.79 0.99
CA MET A 280 -4.62 -14.67 1.33
C MET A 280 -4.12 -13.40 0.64
N LEU A 281 -4.96 -12.82 -0.23
CA LEU A 281 -4.67 -11.57 -0.94
C LEU A 281 -5.26 -10.37 -0.21
N PHE A 282 -4.49 -9.31 -0.10
CA PHE A 282 -4.93 -7.97 0.32
C PHE A 282 -4.07 -6.88 -0.34
N GLY A 283 -4.32 -5.61 0.00
CA GLY A 283 -3.78 -4.46 -0.71
C GLY A 283 -4.68 -3.97 -1.85
N GLY A 284 -4.58 -2.70 -2.17
CA GLY A 284 -5.49 -2.03 -3.11
C GLY A 284 -5.51 -2.63 -4.51
N SER A 285 -4.35 -3.05 -5.01
CA SER A 285 -4.20 -3.56 -6.38
C SER A 285 -4.75 -4.99 -6.55
N THR A 286 -4.92 -5.75 -5.46
CA THR A 286 -5.58 -7.06 -5.53
C THR A 286 -7.06 -6.97 -5.89
N GLN A 287 -7.67 -5.78 -5.76
CA GLN A 287 -9.05 -5.53 -6.14
C GLN A 287 -9.28 -5.39 -7.64
N LEU A 288 -8.22 -5.35 -8.45
CA LEU A 288 -8.37 -5.41 -9.90
C LEU A 288 -9.15 -6.67 -10.28
N ARG A 289 -10.20 -6.49 -11.07
CA ARG A 289 -11.03 -7.60 -11.52
C ARG A 289 -10.16 -8.64 -12.23
N GLY A 290 -10.44 -9.90 -12.01
CA GLY A 290 -9.67 -11.00 -12.59
C GLY A 290 -8.34 -11.30 -11.88
N PHE A 291 -7.80 -10.43 -10.99
CA PHE A 291 -6.49 -10.64 -10.36
C PHE A 291 -6.42 -11.94 -9.55
N ALA A 292 -7.38 -12.18 -8.66
CA ALA A 292 -7.41 -13.42 -7.86
C ALA A 292 -7.52 -14.67 -8.75
N LYS A 293 -8.36 -14.62 -9.79
CA LYS A 293 -8.50 -15.72 -10.76
C LYS A 293 -7.21 -15.96 -11.53
N LEU A 294 -6.48 -14.88 -11.86
CA LEU A 294 -5.18 -14.97 -12.53
C LEU A 294 -4.14 -15.68 -11.65
N VAL A 295 -4.07 -15.31 -10.35
CA VAL A 295 -3.20 -15.97 -9.37
C VAL A 295 -3.57 -17.44 -9.23
N GLU A 296 -4.85 -17.77 -9.04
CA GLU A 296 -5.33 -19.13 -8.90
C GLU A 296 -5.01 -19.99 -10.13
N SER A 297 -5.18 -19.43 -11.33
CA SER A 297 -4.90 -20.11 -12.58
C SER A 297 -3.39 -20.35 -12.81
N ALA A 298 -2.55 -19.41 -12.36
CA ALA A 298 -1.11 -19.48 -12.56
C ALA A 298 -0.43 -20.50 -11.62
N PHE A 299 -0.95 -20.67 -10.39
CA PHE A 299 -0.28 -21.44 -9.34
C PHE A 299 -1.06 -22.69 -8.88
N ALA A 300 -2.28 -22.89 -9.33
CA ALA A 300 -3.11 -24.07 -9.05
C ALA A 300 -3.33 -24.39 -7.54
N PHE A 301 -3.44 -23.34 -6.71
CA PHE A 301 -3.84 -23.46 -5.31
C PHE A 301 -5.00 -22.50 -4.99
N PRO A 302 -5.74 -22.70 -3.87
CA PRO A 302 -6.82 -21.81 -3.50
C PRO A 302 -6.34 -20.37 -3.26
N VAL A 303 -7.15 -19.41 -3.70
CA VAL A 303 -6.90 -17.97 -3.46
C VAL A 303 -8.05 -17.39 -2.68
N ARG A 304 -7.74 -16.74 -1.58
CA ARG A 304 -8.72 -16.05 -0.74
C ARG A 304 -8.43 -14.57 -0.77
N MET A 305 -9.47 -13.75 -0.82
CA MET A 305 -9.33 -12.30 -0.75
C MET A 305 -9.83 -11.77 0.59
N SER A 306 -9.10 -10.80 1.12
CA SER A 306 -9.59 -10.04 2.27
C SER A 306 -10.95 -9.41 1.95
N ALA A 307 -11.88 -9.47 2.90
CA ALA A 307 -13.15 -8.73 2.78
C ALA A 307 -12.94 -7.20 2.81
N ARG A 308 -11.80 -6.74 3.30
CA ARG A 308 -11.43 -5.33 3.43
C ARG A 308 -9.98 -5.11 3.04
N PRO A 309 -9.63 -5.29 1.76
CA PRO A 309 -8.24 -5.34 1.31
C PRO A 309 -7.48 -4.02 1.51
N LEU A 310 -8.15 -2.88 1.56
CA LEU A 310 -7.54 -1.56 1.79
C LEU A 310 -7.30 -1.24 3.26
N THR A 311 -7.98 -1.89 4.20
CA THR A 311 -7.97 -1.48 5.61
C THR A 311 -7.53 -2.58 6.57
N CYS A 312 -7.41 -3.82 6.09
CA CYS A 312 -7.08 -4.98 6.94
C CYS A 312 -5.74 -4.81 7.66
N VAL A 313 -4.74 -4.19 7.03
CA VAL A 313 -3.43 -3.92 7.63
C VAL A 313 -3.57 -3.01 8.86
N ALA A 314 -4.20 -1.85 8.73
CA ALA A 314 -4.45 -0.94 9.85
C ALA A 314 -5.35 -1.57 10.93
N GLU A 315 -6.33 -2.39 10.53
CA GLU A 315 -7.21 -3.09 11.47
C GLU A 315 -6.46 -4.19 12.24
N GLY A 316 -5.58 -4.93 11.57
CA GLY A 316 -4.71 -5.91 12.20
C GLY A 316 -3.71 -5.26 13.16
N ALA A 317 -3.05 -4.19 12.75
CA ALA A 317 -2.20 -3.40 13.62
C ALA A 317 -2.95 -2.90 14.88
N ALA A 318 -4.22 -2.49 14.72
CA ALA A 318 -5.05 -2.09 15.86
C ALA A 318 -5.39 -3.26 16.79
N ARG A 319 -5.59 -4.48 16.27
CA ARG A 319 -5.80 -5.70 17.07
C ARG A 319 -4.55 -6.07 17.86
N CYS A 320 -3.37 -5.94 17.27
CA CYS A 320 -2.08 -6.22 17.91
C CYS A 320 -1.78 -5.34 19.14
N LEU A 321 -2.51 -4.23 19.34
CA LEU A 321 -2.45 -3.47 20.59
C LEU A 321 -2.92 -4.27 21.81
N SER A 322 -3.83 -5.22 21.62
CA SER A 322 -4.31 -6.16 22.66
C SER A 322 -3.51 -7.45 22.68
N ASP A 323 -3.01 -7.85 21.54
CA ASP A 323 -2.24 -9.06 21.37
C ASP A 323 -0.75 -8.71 21.19
N ARG A 324 -0.09 -8.52 22.33
CA ARG A 324 1.33 -8.15 22.33
C ARG A 324 2.26 -9.29 21.98
N ASP A 325 1.81 -10.51 22.13
CA ASP A 325 2.64 -11.70 21.86
C ASP A 325 2.96 -11.77 20.36
N VAL A 326 2.00 -11.38 19.49
CA VAL A 326 2.26 -11.23 18.06
C VAL A 326 3.31 -10.15 17.80
N VAL A 327 3.18 -8.95 18.39
CA VAL A 327 4.17 -7.88 18.20
C VAL A 327 5.56 -8.32 18.64
N HIS A 328 5.67 -8.96 19.81
CA HIS A 328 6.94 -9.44 20.33
C HIS A 328 7.56 -10.54 19.48
N ALA A 329 6.74 -11.49 18.98
CA ALA A 329 7.24 -12.59 18.15
C ALA A 329 7.89 -12.09 16.85
N TYR A 330 7.38 -10.97 16.31
CA TYR A 330 7.88 -10.41 15.04
C TYR A 330 8.74 -9.15 15.20
N GLU A 331 9.09 -8.74 16.44
CA GLU A 331 9.90 -7.55 16.70
C GLU A 331 11.32 -7.68 16.10
N ASP A 332 11.86 -8.91 16.07
CA ASP A 332 13.18 -9.24 15.51
C ASP A 332 13.10 -9.91 14.11
N SER A 333 11.90 -10.10 13.55
CA SER A 333 11.68 -10.84 12.30
C SER A 333 11.81 -9.98 11.04
N PHE A 334 12.29 -8.74 11.16
CA PHE A 334 12.55 -7.91 10.00
C PHE A 334 13.74 -8.46 9.22
N VAL A 335 13.51 -8.85 7.97
CA VAL A 335 14.55 -9.33 7.08
C VAL A 335 15.45 -8.15 6.74
N ASP A 336 16.72 -8.20 7.14
CA ASP A 336 17.69 -7.23 6.63
C ASP A 336 17.74 -7.37 5.11
N ALA A 337 17.47 -6.31 4.40
CA ALA A 337 17.55 -6.28 2.94
C ALA A 337 19.00 -6.62 2.54
N MET A 338 19.19 -7.84 2.01
CA MET A 338 20.45 -8.28 1.41
C MET A 338 20.64 -7.64 0.04
#